data_a38dc9b0fceec970d3c07c2717a6013d
#
_entry.id   a38dc9b0fceec970d3c07c2717a6013d
#
_cell.length_a   1.000
_cell.length_b   1.000
_cell.length_c   1.000
_cell.angle_alpha   90.00
_cell.angle_beta   90.00
_cell.angle_gamma   90.00
#
_symmetry.space_group_name_H-M   'P 1'
#
loop_
_entity.id
_entity.type
_entity.pdbx_description
1 polymer ?
#
loop_
_entity_poly.entity_id
_entity_poly.type
_entity_poly.pdbx_seq_one_letter_code
_entity_poly.pdbx_strand_id
1 'polypeptide(L)'
;MSINLFASSRALSVQSLAIPDVLGQPALVPLKLEGHEGINALFEYTLTLQTPDALNFKAGLGSNYALDSFIGQEISCQIELEGYGHFMEGLSGAAGAVNQGAGVREINALITDARFLGEDSRHALYELTLRPWLHLATLTTDCKVFQDQTPVQIIDAVLADYPFPVEKRLIETYPVRDYCVQYNETDYDFLTRLLQEWGINYHFEHQDSHHRLILADXNGAYRPNXPDEXTSAYHRIPYYPPGHKIDSEYLHAXRIDEQLTSGHX
;
A
#
# COMPACT_ATOMS: atom_id res chain seq x y z
N MET A 1 -7.01 -12.79 3.81
CA MET A 1 -5.75 -13.22 3.18
C MET A 1 -4.80 -12.04 3.18
N SER A 2 -3.60 -12.21 3.69
CA SER A 2 -2.63 -11.12 3.70
C SER A 2 -1.35 -11.55 3.01
N ILE A 3 -0.64 -10.57 2.46
CA ILE A 3 0.59 -10.80 1.71
C ILE A 3 1.69 -10.04 2.41
N ASN A 4 2.77 -10.76 2.76
CA ASN A 4 3.98 -10.13 3.28
C ASN A 4 4.96 -9.93 2.15
N LEU A 5 5.61 -8.78 2.15
CA LEU A 5 6.52 -8.40 1.07
C LEU A 5 7.86 -7.97 1.64
N PHE A 6 8.93 -8.39 0.98
CA PHE A 6 10.28 -7.89 1.24
C PHE A 6 10.96 -7.61 -0.09
N ALA A 7 11.62 -6.46 -0.19
CA ALA A 7 12.40 -6.12 -1.38
C ALA A 7 13.71 -5.47 -0.95
N SER A 8 14.80 -5.89 -1.57
CA SER A 8 16.12 -5.34 -1.34
C SER A 8 16.41 -4.19 -2.29
N SER A 9 17.51 -3.50 -2.05
CA SER A 9 17.88 -2.30 -2.81
C SER A 9 18.00 -2.54 -4.31
N ARG A 10 18.39 -3.72 -4.72
CA ARG A 10 18.59 -4.01 -6.15
C ARG A 10 17.29 -3.97 -6.93
N ALA A 11 16.20 -4.39 -6.30
CA ALA A 11 14.89 -4.50 -6.95
C ALA A 11 14.02 -3.29 -6.73
N LEU A 12 14.48 -2.31 -5.98
CA LEU A 12 13.62 -1.29 -5.42
C LEU A 12 14.01 0.09 -5.91
N SER A 13 13.03 0.85 -6.40
CA SER A 13 13.20 2.27 -6.70
C SER A 13 12.08 3.05 -6.04
N VAL A 14 12.35 4.31 -5.71
CA VAL A 14 11.45 5.13 -4.89
C VAL A 14 11.36 6.52 -5.49
N GLN A 15 10.15 7.07 -5.51
CA GLN A 15 9.91 8.45 -5.91
C GLN A 15 9.04 9.14 -4.87
N SER A 16 9.48 10.30 -4.42
CA SER A 16 8.70 11.13 -3.50
C SER A 16 9.22 12.55 -3.51
N LEU A 17 8.31 13.51 -3.46
CA LEU A 17 8.70 14.91 -3.26
C LEU A 17 9.30 15.16 -1.89
N ALA A 18 9.10 14.24 -0.94
CA ALA A 18 9.68 14.33 0.39
C ALA A 18 11.19 14.10 0.40
N ILE A 19 11.72 13.42 -0.62
CA ILE A 19 13.15 13.13 -0.69
C ILE A 19 13.81 14.27 -1.47
N PRO A 20 14.67 15.08 -0.84
CA PRO A 20 15.28 16.19 -1.56
C PRO A 20 16.32 15.72 -2.57
N ASP A 21 16.57 16.56 -3.55
CA ASP A 21 17.68 16.39 -4.47
C ASP A 21 18.86 17.21 -4.00
N VAL A 22 20.03 16.60 -4.02
CA VAL A 22 21.28 17.26 -3.69
C VAL A 22 22.25 17.00 -4.83
N LEU A 23 22.75 18.06 -5.45
CA LEU A 23 23.68 17.97 -6.56
C LEU A 23 23.16 17.09 -7.71
N GLY A 24 21.87 17.17 -7.98
CA GLY A 24 21.25 16.45 -9.08
C GLY A 24 20.96 15.01 -8.81
N GLN A 25 21.06 14.56 -7.57
CA GLN A 25 20.78 13.18 -7.18
C GLN A 25 19.85 13.16 -5.96
N PRO A 26 19.07 12.09 -5.79
CA PRO A 26 18.28 11.99 -4.56
C PRO A 26 19.18 11.95 -3.34
N ALA A 27 18.79 12.67 -2.31
CA ALA A 27 19.55 12.71 -1.07
C ALA A 27 19.51 11.40 -0.29
N LEU A 28 18.49 10.58 -0.55
CA LEU A 28 18.31 9.29 0.10
C LEU A 28 17.95 8.26 -0.96
N VAL A 29 18.52 7.07 -0.83
CA VAL A 29 18.26 5.98 -1.75
C VAL A 29 17.73 4.78 -0.96
N PRO A 30 16.89 3.96 -1.57
CA PRO A 30 16.27 2.86 -0.84
C PRO A 30 17.25 1.74 -0.54
N LEU A 31 17.15 1.21 0.66
CA LEU A 31 17.93 0.05 1.09
C LEU A 31 17.06 -1.20 1.14
N LYS A 32 15.88 -1.12 1.72
CA LYS A 32 14.95 -2.23 1.75
C LYS A 32 13.53 -1.74 2.02
N LEU A 33 12.58 -2.54 1.60
CA LEU A 33 11.16 -2.34 1.86
C LEU A 33 10.59 -3.64 2.37
N GLU A 34 9.83 -3.58 3.48
CA GLU A 34 9.15 -4.76 3.99
C GLU A 34 7.81 -4.37 4.59
N GLY A 35 6.85 -5.27 4.51
CA GLY A 35 5.56 -4.98 5.07
C GLY A 35 4.51 -5.98 4.62
N HIS A 36 3.26 -5.59 4.82
CA HIS A 36 2.14 -6.49 4.58
C HIS A 36 0.92 -5.72 4.08
N GLU A 37 0.07 -6.46 3.40
CA GLU A 37 -1.16 -5.94 2.82
C GLU A 37 -2.19 -7.05 2.77
N GLY A 38 -3.47 -6.73 2.97
CA GLY A 38 -4.50 -7.74 2.96
C GLY A 38 -5.89 -7.14 2.86
N ILE A 39 -6.88 -8.02 2.82
CA ILE A 39 -8.27 -7.62 2.77
C ILE A 39 -8.72 -7.24 4.18
N ASN A 40 -9.51 -6.17 4.25
CA ASN A 40 -10.08 -5.67 5.52
C ASN A 40 -9.00 -5.25 6.51
N ALA A 41 -7.91 -4.71 5.99
CA ALA A 41 -6.80 -4.26 6.82
C ALA A 41 -6.12 -3.07 6.16
N LEU A 42 -5.59 -2.20 6.99
CA LEU A 42 -4.70 -1.14 6.52
C LEU A 42 -3.34 -1.76 6.23
N PHE A 43 -2.79 -1.47 5.06
CA PHE A 43 -1.44 -1.97 4.80
C PHE A 43 -0.42 -1.16 5.59
N GLU A 44 0.75 -1.77 5.80
CA GLU A 44 1.86 -1.10 6.46
C GLU A 44 3.16 -1.61 5.88
N TYR A 45 4.00 -0.69 5.44
CA TYR A 45 5.32 -0.99 4.92
C TYR A 45 6.34 -0.13 5.66
N THR A 46 7.50 -0.71 5.85
CA THR A 46 8.65 0.00 6.40
C THR A 46 9.70 0.11 5.32
N LEU A 47 10.06 1.35 4.99
CA LEU A 47 11.07 1.65 3.99
C LEU A 47 12.31 2.19 4.69
N THR A 48 13.43 1.50 4.48
CA THR A 48 14.71 1.97 5.00
C THR A 48 15.47 2.64 3.87
N LEU A 49 15.94 3.84 4.13
CA LEU A 49 16.67 4.67 3.18
C LEU A 49 18.04 4.98 3.75
N GLN A 50 18.99 5.22 2.86
CA GLN A 50 20.32 5.67 3.29
C GLN A 50 20.83 6.76 2.36
N THR A 51 21.75 7.57 2.86
CA THR A 51 22.43 8.55 2.03
C THR A 51 23.29 7.82 1.01
N PRO A 52 23.36 8.33 -0.23
CA PRO A 52 24.25 7.70 -1.21
C PRO A 52 25.72 7.97 -0.91
N ASP A 53 26.58 7.16 -1.48
CA ASP A 53 28.02 7.28 -1.26
C ASP A 53 28.54 8.67 -1.63
N ALA A 54 27.99 9.25 -2.66
CA ALA A 54 28.47 10.55 -3.16
C ALA A 54 28.25 11.69 -2.19
N LEU A 55 27.33 11.52 -1.23
CA LEU A 55 27.02 12.59 -0.26
C LEU A 55 27.69 12.38 1.08
N ASN A 56 28.61 11.43 1.18
CA ASN A 56 29.23 11.11 2.48
C ASN A 56 30.61 11.74 2.66
N PHE A 57 30.89 12.80 1.91
CA PHE A 57 32.17 13.46 2.03
C PHE A 57 32.37 14.18 3.37
N LYS A 58 31.28 14.64 3.94
CA LYS A 58 31.33 15.41 5.19
C LYS A 58 30.40 14.77 6.19
N ALA A 59 30.95 14.49 7.37
CA ALA A 59 30.15 13.91 8.45
C ALA A 59 29.03 14.86 8.83
N GLY A 60 27.88 14.30 9.05
CA GLY A 60 26.71 15.05 9.50
C GLY A 60 25.84 15.64 8.41
N LEU A 61 26.27 15.64 7.15
CA LEU A 61 25.44 16.19 6.08
C LEU A 61 24.15 15.43 5.89
N GLY A 62 24.22 14.11 6.00
CA GLY A 62 23.05 13.27 5.80
C GLY A 62 22.18 13.09 7.04
N SER A 63 22.54 13.65 8.18
CA SER A 63 21.79 13.42 9.40
C SER A 63 20.90 14.61 9.78
N ASN A 64 20.76 15.59 8.92
CA ASN A 64 20.06 16.83 9.24
C ASN A 64 18.70 16.98 8.55
N TYR A 65 18.17 15.93 7.96
CA TYR A 65 16.87 16.06 7.31
C TYR A 65 15.78 16.15 8.36
N ALA A 66 14.89 17.12 8.17
CA ALA A 66 13.78 17.34 9.09
C ALA A 66 12.76 16.21 8.93
N LEU A 67 12.60 15.43 9.99
CA LEU A 67 11.70 14.27 9.92
C LEU A 67 10.26 14.68 9.66
N ASP A 68 9.85 15.82 10.20
CA ASP A 68 8.48 16.28 10.00
C ASP A 68 8.17 16.58 8.54
N SER A 69 9.18 16.89 7.74
CA SER A 69 8.96 17.20 6.32
C SER A 69 8.54 15.98 5.51
N PHE A 70 8.80 14.78 6.02
CA PHE A 70 8.35 13.55 5.35
C PHE A 70 6.88 13.26 5.60
N ILE A 71 6.36 13.63 6.76
CA ILE A 71 5.05 13.18 7.22
C ILE A 71 3.94 13.78 6.35
N GLY A 72 3.05 12.92 5.86
CA GLY A 72 1.92 13.33 5.03
C GLY A 72 2.23 13.42 3.56
N GLN A 73 3.50 13.24 3.15
CA GLN A 73 3.86 13.25 1.75
C GLN A 73 3.58 11.91 1.10
N GLU A 74 3.30 11.95 -0.19
CA GLU A 74 3.11 10.73 -0.96
C GLU A 74 4.45 10.13 -1.37
N ILE A 75 4.45 8.82 -1.51
CA ILE A 75 5.63 8.08 -1.94
C ILE A 75 5.21 6.92 -2.82
N SER A 76 5.99 6.65 -3.85
CA SER A 76 5.79 5.50 -4.74
C SER A 76 7.05 4.66 -4.72
N CYS A 77 6.86 3.37 -4.48
CA CYS A 77 7.91 2.36 -4.51
C CYS A 77 7.62 1.41 -5.66
N GLN A 78 8.63 1.13 -6.47
CA GLN A 78 8.52 0.16 -7.55
C GLN A 78 9.47 -0.98 -7.30
N ILE A 79 8.97 -2.20 -7.43
CA ILE A 79 9.71 -3.41 -7.13
C ILE A 79 9.77 -4.23 -8.40
N GLU A 80 10.98 -4.52 -8.87
CA GLU A 80 11.18 -5.34 -10.06
C GLU A 80 11.09 -6.82 -9.69
N LEU A 81 10.31 -7.55 -10.48
CA LEU A 81 10.09 -8.98 -10.28
C LEU A 81 10.76 -9.74 -11.42
N GLU A 82 12.09 -9.76 -11.43
CA GLU A 82 12.84 -10.28 -12.57
C GLU A 82 12.53 -11.75 -12.89
N GLY A 83 12.44 -12.58 -11.88
CA GLY A 83 12.16 -13.99 -12.10
C GLY A 83 10.79 -14.29 -12.70
N TYR A 84 9.87 -13.39 -12.52
CA TYR A 84 8.50 -13.57 -13.00
C TYR A 84 8.42 -13.41 -14.52
N GLY A 85 9.15 -12.45 -15.07
CA GLY A 85 9.11 -12.20 -16.50
C GLY A 85 9.60 -13.41 -17.30
N HIS A 86 10.68 -14.02 -16.89
CA HIS A 86 11.21 -15.20 -17.57
C HIS A 86 10.30 -16.41 -17.48
N PHE A 87 9.67 -16.58 -16.34
CA PHE A 87 8.74 -17.67 -16.15
C PHE A 87 7.53 -17.55 -17.09
N MET A 88 7.00 -16.37 -17.21
CA MET A 88 5.85 -16.14 -18.10
C MET A 88 6.24 -16.28 -19.58
N GLU A 89 7.46 -15.93 -19.92
CA GLU A 89 7.96 -16.15 -21.26
C GLU A 89 7.94 -17.63 -21.63
N GLY A 90 8.38 -18.46 -20.71
CA GLY A 90 8.40 -19.89 -20.95
C GLY A 90 7.04 -20.53 -21.10
N LEU A 91 6.03 -19.92 -20.49
CA LEU A 91 4.69 -20.53 -20.50
C LEU A 91 3.83 -20.15 -21.71
N SER A 92 3.98 -18.95 -22.21
CA SER A 92 2.98 -18.46 -23.18
C SER A 92 3.47 -18.38 -24.62
N GLY A 93 4.75 -18.40 -24.85
CA GLY A 93 5.26 -18.19 -26.21
C GLY A 93 4.95 -16.83 -26.80
N ALA A 94 4.22 -16.01 -26.06
CA ALA A 94 3.83 -14.68 -26.49
C ALA A 94 4.63 -13.65 -25.70
N ALA A 95 5.85 -13.45 -26.12
CA ALA A 95 6.83 -12.79 -25.28
C ALA A 95 6.70 -11.27 -25.22
N GLY A 96 5.97 -10.66 -26.13
CA GLY A 96 6.12 -9.22 -26.28
C GLY A 96 5.19 -8.35 -25.45
N ALA A 97 3.94 -8.72 -25.34
CA ALA A 97 2.93 -7.80 -24.83
C ALA A 97 2.62 -7.98 -23.34
N VAL A 98 2.91 -9.14 -22.78
CA VAL A 98 2.50 -9.45 -21.43
C VAL A 98 3.56 -9.01 -20.41
N ASN A 99 4.78 -8.78 -20.86
CA ASN A 99 5.90 -8.68 -19.94
C ASN A 99 6.18 -7.28 -19.40
N GLN A 100 5.70 -6.24 -20.03
CA GLN A 100 6.09 -4.90 -19.60
C GLN A 100 5.42 -4.44 -18.31
N GLY A 101 4.24 -4.96 -18.01
CA GLY A 101 3.58 -4.64 -16.74
C GLY A 101 3.73 -5.70 -15.67
N ALA A 102 4.00 -6.94 -16.07
CA ALA A 102 4.01 -8.06 -15.15
C ALA A 102 5.31 -8.18 -14.34
N GLY A 103 6.36 -7.49 -14.75
CA GLY A 103 7.64 -7.53 -14.06
C GLY A 103 7.84 -6.48 -12.98
N VAL A 104 6.84 -5.63 -12.72
CA VAL A 104 6.98 -4.54 -11.76
C VAL A 104 5.77 -4.50 -10.86
N ARG A 105 6.01 -4.42 -9.56
CA ARG A 105 4.96 -4.17 -8.59
C ARG A 105 5.12 -2.76 -8.04
N GLU A 106 4.03 -2.07 -7.88
CA GLU A 106 4.01 -0.70 -7.39
C GLU A 106 3.32 -0.64 -6.02
N ILE A 107 3.95 0.05 -5.08
CA ILE A 107 3.36 0.34 -3.78
C ILE A 107 3.31 1.85 -3.64
N ASN A 108 2.13 2.40 -3.43
CA ASN A 108 1.93 3.83 -3.26
C ASN A 108 1.31 4.07 -1.91
N ALA A 109 1.76 5.11 -1.20
CA ALA A 109 1.35 5.29 0.18
C ALA A 109 1.53 6.73 0.60
N LEU A 110 1.05 7.03 1.80
CA LEU A 110 1.47 8.22 2.55
C LEU A 110 2.58 7.82 3.51
N ILE A 111 3.51 8.72 3.71
CA ILE A 111 4.50 8.59 4.78
C ILE A 111 3.80 9.04 6.06
N THR A 112 3.60 8.12 6.98
CA THR A 112 2.88 8.44 8.22
C THR A 112 3.79 8.52 9.41
N ASP A 113 5.05 8.08 9.29
CA ASP A 113 6.02 8.15 10.36
C ASP A 113 7.41 8.16 9.77
N ALA A 114 8.35 8.81 10.45
CA ALA A 114 9.73 8.90 10.00
C ALA A 114 10.67 8.86 11.20
N ARG A 115 11.76 8.12 11.06
CA ARG A 115 12.78 7.99 12.11
C ARG A 115 14.17 8.08 11.52
N PHE A 116 15.07 8.71 12.26
CA PHE A 116 16.50 8.64 11.99
C PHE A 116 17.07 7.45 12.75
N LEU A 117 17.67 6.51 12.04
CA LEU A 117 18.20 5.30 12.65
C LEU A 117 19.65 5.44 13.12
N GLY A 118 20.33 6.47 12.67
CA GLY A 118 21.73 6.67 13.05
C GLY A 118 22.63 6.85 11.86
N GLU A 119 23.88 7.02 12.16
CA GLU A 119 24.90 7.37 11.19
C GLU A 119 26.16 6.58 11.51
N ASP A 120 26.76 5.97 10.50
CA ASP A 120 28.09 5.41 10.63
C ASP A 120 29.07 6.29 9.85
N SER A 121 30.30 5.79 9.63
CA SER A 121 31.29 6.59 8.92
C SER A 121 30.97 6.79 7.45
N ARG A 122 30.03 6.03 6.90
CA ARG A 122 29.73 6.06 5.47
C ARG A 122 28.33 6.53 5.13
N HIS A 123 27.34 6.23 5.99
CA HIS A 123 25.95 6.46 5.64
C HIS A 123 25.14 6.92 6.83
N ALA A 124 24.12 7.73 6.57
CA ALA A 124 23.05 7.99 7.50
C ALA A 124 21.82 7.19 7.05
N LEU A 125 21.12 6.62 8.03
CA LEU A 125 20.00 5.72 7.78
C LEU A 125 18.71 6.32 8.31
N TYR A 126 17.66 6.20 7.53
CA TYR A 126 16.32 6.67 7.85
C TYR A 126 15.32 5.54 7.65
N GLU A 127 14.25 5.60 8.43
CA GLU A 127 13.16 4.63 8.29
C GLU A 127 11.85 5.38 8.17
N LEU A 128 11.10 5.08 7.13
CA LEU A 128 9.78 5.66 6.91
C LEU A 128 8.74 4.56 7.06
N THR A 129 7.63 4.88 7.75
CA THR A 129 6.47 3.99 7.80
C THR A 129 5.46 4.48 6.79
N LEU A 130 5.01 3.57 5.94
CA LEU A 130 4.13 3.85 4.83
C LEU A 130 2.78 3.19 5.09
N ARG A 131 1.71 3.99 5.03
CA ARG A 131 0.35 3.51 5.28
C ARG A 131 -0.60 4.08 4.25
N PRO A 132 -1.76 3.47 4.08
CA PRO A 132 -2.75 4.07 3.18
C PRO A 132 -3.33 5.35 3.78
N TRP A 133 -3.87 6.20 2.89
CA TRP A 133 -4.51 7.43 3.35
C TRP A 133 -5.64 7.15 4.35
N LEU A 134 -6.25 5.97 4.28
CA LEU A 134 -7.33 5.63 5.21
C LEU A 134 -6.85 5.58 6.66
N HIS A 135 -5.53 5.43 6.87
CA HIS A 135 -4.95 5.56 8.21
C HIS A 135 -5.33 6.89 8.87
N LEU A 136 -5.51 7.94 8.07
CA LEU A 136 -5.90 9.24 8.62
C LEU A 136 -7.24 9.15 9.36
N ALA A 137 -8.11 8.24 8.95
CA ALA A 137 -9.39 8.05 9.61
C ALA A 137 -9.26 7.42 10.99
N THR A 138 -8.11 6.84 11.33
CA THR A 138 -7.86 6.36 12.69
C THR A 138 -7.52 7.50 13.64
N LEU A 139 -7.25 8.69 13.12
CA LEU A 139 -6.79 9.83 13.89
C LEU A 139 -7.91 10.84 14.17
N THR A 140 -9.10 10.64 13.60
CA THR A 140 -10.21 11.55 13.70
C THR A 140 -11.37 10.86 14.42
N THR A 141 -11.80 11.45 15.54
CA THR A 141 -12.93 10.96 16.33
C THR A 141 -14.09 11.93 16.15
N ASP A 142 -15.30 11.39 16.05
CA ASP A 142 -16.46 12.25 15.80
C ASP A 142 -17.71 11.67 16.46
N CYS A 143 -18.73 12.52 16.52
CA CYS A 143 -20.09 12.16 16.94
C CYS A 143 -21.04 12.67 15.87
N LYS A 144 -21.65 11.75 15.12
CA LYS A 144 -22.54 12.09 14.02
C LYS A 144 -23.77 11.19 14.03
N VAL A 145 -24.89 11.75 13.62
CA VAL A 145 -26.14 11.03 13.50
C VAL A 145 -26.56 11.00 12.04
N PHE A 146 -26.89 9.83 11.55
CA PHE A 146 -27.37 9.65 10.18
C PHE A 146 -28.79 9.10 10.25
N GLN A 147 -29.72 9.76 9.55
CA GLN A 147 -31.12 9.36 9.56
C GLN A 147 -31.59 9.15 8.12
N ASP A 148 -32.31 8.06 7.92
CA ASP A 148 -32.98 7.76 6.65
C ASP A 148 -32.01 7.71 5.49
N GLN A 149 -30.83 7.07 5.71
CA GLN A 149 -29.80 6.92 4.70
C GLN A 149 -29.45 5.45 4.52
N THR A 150 -29.04 5.10 3.29
CA THR A 150 -28.50 3.79 3.03
C THR A 150 -27.08 3.69 3.62
N PRO A 151 -26.60 2.47 3.87
CA PRO A 151 -25.20 2.32 4.29
C PRO A 151 -24.20 2.96 3.32
N VAL A 152 -24.48 2.88 2.02
CA VAL A 152 -23.56 3.47 1.02
C VAL A 152 -23.55 5.00 1.16
N GLN A 153 -24.70 5.61 1.39
CA GLN A 153 -24.74 7.06 1.62
C GLN A 153 -23.98 7.45 2.88
N ILE A 154 -24.06 6.64 3.92
CA ILE A 154 -23.32 6.92 5.16
C ILE A 154 -21.81 6.77 4.92
N ILE A 155 -21.41 5.71 4.21
CA ILE A 155 -20.02 5.50 3.85
C ILE A 155 -19.48 6.71 3.05
N ASP A 156 -20.25 7.15 2.07
CA ASP A 156 -19.83 8.31 1.26
C ASP A 156 -19.69 9.55 2.14
N ALA A 157 -20.59 9.74 3.10
CA ALA A 157 -20.53 10.91 3.98
C ALA A 157 -19.27 10.87 4.86
N VAL A 158 -18.92 9.71 5.38
CA VAL A 158 -17.71 9.59 6.19
C VAL A 158 -16.45 9.83 5.33
N LEU A 159 -16.42 9.24 4.15
CA LEU A 159 -15.25 9.35 3.28
C LEU A 159 -15.12 10.71 2.60
N ALA A 160 -16.17 11.51 2.60
CA ALA A 160 -16.13 12.83 1.98
C ALA A 160 -15.09 13.76 2.59
N ASP A 161 -14.71 13.52 3.85
CA ASP A 161 -13.68 14.33 4.50
C ASP A 161 -12.26 13.96 4.08
N TYR A 162 -12.11 12.91 3.27
CA TYR A 162 -10.80 12.40 2.87
C TYR A 162 -10.68 12.50 1.36
N PRO A 163 -9.95 13.51 0.84
CA PRO A 163 -9.90 13.76 -0.61
C PRO A 163 -8.92 12.84 -1.31
N PHE A 164 -9.22 11.56 -1.33
CA PHE A 164 -8.37 10.52 -1.90
C PHE A 164 -9.24 9.56 -2.72
N PRO A 165 -8.64 8.79 -3.63
CA PRO A 165 -9.42 7.94 -4.52
C PRO A 165 -10.13 6.80 -3.80
N VAL A 166 -11.40 6.63 -4.13
CA VAL A 166 -12.24 5.54 -3.65
C VAL A 166 -12.99 4.97 -4.85
N GLU A 167 -13.07 3.65 -4.93
CA GLU A 167 -13.87 2.97 -5.94
C GLU A 167 -14.80 2.00 -5.25
N LYS A 168 -16.08 2.06 -5.60
CA LYS A 168 -17.08 1.15 -5.06
C LYS A 168 -17.44 0.10 -6.10
N ARG A 169 -17.23 -1.16 -5.75
CA ARG A 169 -17.62 -2.32 -6.56
C ARG A 169 -18.74 -3.05 -5.82
N LEU A 170 -19.86 -2.36 -5.69
CA LEU A 170 -21.00 -2.82 -4.90
C LEU A 170 -22.15 -3.10 -5.84
N ILE A 171 -22.54 -4.37 -5.91
CA ILE A 171 -23.64 -4.82 -6.77
C ILE A 171 -24.93 -4.98 -5.97
N GLU A 172 -24.82 -5.31 -4.69
CA GLU A 172 -25.97 -5.54 -3.86
C GLU A 172 -26.74 -4.26 -3.59
N THR A 173 -28.02 -4.42 -3.27
CA THR A 173 -28.88 -3.32 -2.88
C THR A 173 -28.87 -3.22 -1.35
N TYR A 174 -28.69 -2.02 -0.86
CA TYR A 174 -28.59 -1.78 0.59
C TYR A 174 -29.77 -0.93 1.03
N PRO A 175 -30.56 -1.42 2.01
CA PRO A 175 -31.77 -0.69 2.42
C PRO A 175 -31.43 0.55 3.21
N VAL A 176 -32.39 1.47 3.21
CA VAL A 176 -32.32 2.67 4.05
C VAL A 176 -32.38 2.27 5.52
N ARG A 177 -31.53 2.87 6.32
CA ARG A 177 -31.57 2.74 7.76
C ARG A 177 -32.30 3.93 8.37
N ASP A 178 -33.15 3.64 9.33
CA ASP A 178 -33.86 4.71 10.04
C ASP A 178 -32.87 5.56 10.83
N TYR A 179 -31.85 4.94 11.40
CA TYR A 179 -30.99 5.62 12.34
C TYR A 179 -29.65 4.91 12.46
N CYS A 180 -28.58 5.69 12.40
CA CYS A 180 -27.24 5.17 12.57
C CYS A 180 -26.38 6.24 13.24
N VAL A 181 -25.59 5.85 14.23
CA VAL A 181 -24.85 6.81 15.03
C VAL A 181 -23.36 6.43 15.05
N GLN A 182 -22.53 7.41 14.76
CA GLN A 182 -21.12 7.38 15.14
C GLN A 182 -21.02 8.10 16.46
N TYR A 183 -20.60 7.39 17.51
CA TYR A 183 -20.56 7.98 18.83
C TYR A 183 -19.17 7.86 19.43
N ASN A 184 -18.47 8.97 19.43
CA ASN A 184 -17.19 9.11 20.14
C ASN A 184 -16.19 8.02 19.74
N GLU A 185 -16.19 7.68 18.45
CA GLU A 185 -15.30 6.66 17.90
C GLU A 185 -14.60 7.24 16.67
N THR A 186 -13.49 6.63 16.31
CA THR A 186 -12.77 7.10 15.12
C THR A 186 -13.61 6.88 13.87
N ASP A 187 -13.35 7.70 12.86
CA ASP A 187 -13.98 7.49 11.56
C ASP A 187 -13.67 6.10 11.02
N TYR A 188 -12.44 5.62 11.25
CA TYR A 188 -12.05 4.29 10.79
C TYR A 188 -12.86 3.19 11.50
N ASP A 189 -12.98 3.26 12.81
CA ASP A 189 -13.74 2.25 13.55
C ASP A 189 -15.22 2.26 13.15
N PHE A 190 -15.79 3.45 12.99
CA PHE A 190 -17.18 3.54 12.55
C PHE A 190 -17.34 2.98 11.14
N LEU A 191 -16.45 3.37 10.22
CA LEU A 191 -16.50 2.90 8.83
C LEU A 191 -16.38 1.38 8.76
N THR A 192 -15.39 0.81 9.43
CA THR A 192 -15.16 -0.63 9.35
C THR A 192 -16.27 -1.42 10.02
N ARG A 193 -16.84 -0.90 11.09
CA ARG A 193 -18.00 -1.53 11.73
C ARG A 193 -19.18 -1.57 10.76
N LEU A 194 -19.41 -0.47 10.05
CA LEU A 194 -20.51 -0.38 9.09
C LEU A 194 -20.27 -1.31 7.89
N LEU A 195 -19.03 -1.35 7.38
CA LEU A 195 -18.70 -2.26 6.29
C LEU A 195 -18.92 -3.72 6.69
N GLN A 196 -18.46 -4.08 7.88
CA GLN A 196 -18.61 -5.45 8.36
C GLN A 196 -20.09 -5.83 8.54
N GLU A 197 -20.88 -4.91 9.04
CA GLU A 197 -22.30 -5.15 9.22
C GLU A 197 -22.99 -5.53 7.90
N TRP A 198 -22.58 -4.90 6.81
CA TRP A 198 -23.24 -5.07 5.52
C TRP A 198 -22.47 -5.98 4.55
N GLY A 199 -21.44 -6.67 5.04
CA GLY A 199 -20.72 -7.62 4.22
C GLY A 199 -19.89 -7.00 3.13
N ILE A 200 -19.42 -5.78 3.34
CA ILE A 200 -18.58 -5.08 2.36
C ILE A 200 -17.14 -5.22 2.80
N ASN A 201 -16.31 -5.72 1.90
CA ASN A 201 -14.87 -5.85 2.14
C ASN A 201 -14.12 -4.65 1.54
N TYR A 202 -12.96 -4.36 2.08
CA TYR A 202 -12.12 -3.31 1.51
C TYR A 202 -10.68 -3.79 1.34
N HIS A 203 -10.03 -3.21 0.36
CA HIS A 203 -8.60 -3.40 0.12
C HIS A 203 -8.09 -2.20 -0.67
N PHE A 204 -6.82 -2.22 -1.02
CA PHE A 204 -6.21 -1.11 -1.76
C PHE A 204 -5.60 -1.62 -3.05
N GLU A 205 -5.71 -0.82 -4.10
CA GLU A 205 -5.03 -1.08 -5.36
C GLU A 205 -4.06 0.06 -5.62
N HIS A 206 -2.91 -0.30 -6.15
CA HIS A 206 -1.82 0.64 -6.40
C HIS A 206 -1.62 0.78 -7.90
N GLN A 207 -1.78 2.00 -8.40
CA GLN A 207 -1.68 2.24 -9.83
C GLN A 207 -1.41 3.72 -10.08
N ASP A 208 -0.55 4.02 -11.04
CA ASP A 208 -0.31 5.40 -11.50
C ASP A 208 0.10 6.33 -10.37
N SER A 209 1.00 5.86 -9.53
CA SER A 209 1.58 6.61 -8.41
C SER A 209 0.59 6.94 -7.30
N HIS A 210 -0.57 6.28 -7.29
CA HIS A 210 -1.58 6.46 -6.25
C HIS A 210 -2.04 5.11 -5.74
N HIS A 211 -2.57 5.09 -4.53
CA HIS A 211 -3.33 3.95 -4.06
C HIS A 211 -4.78 4.37 -3.89
N ARG A 212 -5.66 3.42 -4.11
CA ARG A 212 -7.10 3.66 -4.15
C ARG A 212 -7.77 2.68 -3.22
N LEU A 213 -8.71 3.18 -2.42
CA LEU A 213 -9.54 2.32 -1.58
C LEU A 213 -10.61 1.66 -2.44
N ILE A 214 -10.68 0.34 -2.36
CA ILE A 214 -11.70 -0.44 -3.07
C ILE A 214 -12.67 -1.00 -2.06
N LEU A 215 -13.95 -0.73 -2.26
CA LEU A 215 -15.02 -1.32 -1.46
C LEU A 215 -15.77 -2.31 -2.34
N ALA A 216 -15.90 -3.58 -1.90
CA ALA A 216 -16.50 -4.62 -2.71
C ALA A 216 -17.38 -5.53 -1.87
N ASP A 217 -18.57 -5.87 -2.40
CA ASP A 217 -19.36 -6.96 -1.83
C ASP A 217 -19.04 -8.23 -2.58
N UNK A 218 -19.52 -9.02 -2.09
CA UNK A 218 -19.26 -10.17 -2.55
C UNK A 218 -19.39 -10.34 -3.91
N ASN A 219 -20.52 -10.08 -4.39
CA ASN A 219 -20.78 -10.20 -5.83
C ASN A 219 -19.92 -9.23 -6.63
N GLY A 220 -19.66 -8.06 -6.08
CA GLY A 220 -18.83 -7.08 -6.75
C GLY A 220 -17.37 -7.49 -6.89
N ALA A 221 -16.91 -8.33 -6.00
CA ALA A 221 -15.53 -8.81 -6.03
C ALA A 221 -15.26 -9.73 -7.22
N TYR A 222 -16.30 -10.30 -7.78
CA TYR A 222 -16.16 -11.24 -8.89
C TYR A 222 -16.32 -10.58 -10.26
N ARG A 223 -16.43 -9.26 -10.33
CA ARG A 223 -16.44 -8.59 -11.63
C ARG A 223 -15.09 -8.79 -12.31
N PRO A 224 -15.08 -9.35 -13.51
CA PRO A 224 -13.85 -9.38 -14.29
C PRO A 224 -13.46 -7.96 -14.65
N ASN A 225 -12.20 -7.69 -14.55
CA ASN A 225 -11.71 -6.38 -15.00
C ASN A 225 -11.94 -6.24 -16.48
N UNK A 226 -12.59 -5.23 -16.78
CA UNK A 226 -12.76 -5.10 -17.91
C UNK A 226 -11.61 -5.28 -18.55
N PRO A 227 -11.68 -5.61 -19.78
CA PRO A 227 -10.49 -5.93 -20.55
C PRO A 227 -9.63 -4.73 -20.92
N ASP A 228 -10.12 -3.59 -20.63
CA ASP A 228 -9.41 -2.37 -21.03
C ASP A 228 -8.55 -1.76 -19.93
N GLU A 229 -8.55 -2.34 -18.73
CA GLU A 229 -7.66 -1.83 -17.68
C GLU A 229 -6.43 -2.71 -17.60
N UNK A 230 -5.56 -2.18 -17.94
CA UNK A 230 -4.43 -2.79 -17.91
C UNK A 230 -4.39 -3.71 -16.92
N THR A 231 -4.39 -4.64 -17.30
CA THR A 231 -4.30 -5.73 -16.41
C THR A 231 -3.29 -5.45 -15.33
N SER A 232 -3.82 -5.11 -14.22
CA SER A 232 -2.94 -4.93 -13.10
C SER A 232 -2.14 -6.22 -12.92
N ALA A 233 -0.86 -6.06 -12.81
CA ALA A 233 0.05 -7.14 -12.49
C ALA A 233 -0.31 -7.82 -11.16
N TYR A 234 -1.37 -7.33 -10.54
CA TYR A 234 -1.81 -7.79 -9.23
C TYR A 234 -2.76 -8.97 -9.26
N HIS A 235 -3.26 -9.33 -10.45
CA HIS A 235 -4.28 -10.37 -10.51
C HIS A 235 -3.76 -11.77 -10.23
N ARG A 236 -2.47 -11.97 -10.42
CA ARG A 236 -1.89 -13.28 -10.17
C ARG A 236 -0.51 -13.11 -9.58
N ILE A 237 -0.45 -13.02 -8.28
CA ILE A 237 0.84 -13.16 -7.61
C ILE A 237 1.09 -14.65 -7.53
N PRO A 238 2.11 -15.17 -8.22
CA PRO A 238 2.35 -16.60 -8.15
C PRO A 238 2.68 -17.00 -6.73
N TYR A 239 2.01 -18.03 -6.28
CA TYR A 239 2.27 -18.60 -4.98
C TYR A 239 3.39 -19.63 -5.14
N TYR A 240 4.47 -19.40 -4.45
CA TYR A 240 5.56 -20.37 -4.37
C TYR A 240 5.49 -21.00 -2.99
N PRO A 241 5.22 -22.31 -2.92
CA PRO A 241 5.16 -22.95 -1.61
C PRO A 241 6.51 -22.91 -0.91
N PRO A 242 6.50 -22.96 0.41
CA PRO A 242 7.77 -22.95 1.15
C PRO A 242 8.65 -24.13 0.73
N GLY A 243 9.92 -23.85 0.54
CA GLY A 243 10.86 -24.89 0.13
C GLY A 243 11.30 -24.82 -1.32
N HIS A 244 10.63 -24.03 -2.16
CA HIS A 244 11.16 -23.81 -3.50
C HIS A 244 12.26 -22.77 -3.41
N LYS A 245 13.43 -23.14 -3.87
CA LYS A 245 14.51 -22.17 -4.03
C LYS A 245 14.17 -21.32 -5.24
N ILE A 246 13.72 -20.15 -4.96
CA ILE A 246 13.66 -19.13 -5.99
C ILE A 246 15.03 -18.48 -5.98
N ASP A 247 15.75 -18.67 -7.06
CA ASP A 247 17.05 -18.05 -7.21
C ASP A 247 16.94 -16.55 -7.49
N SER A 248 15.88 -15.95 -7.07
CA SER A 248 15.76 -14.52 -7.20
C SER A 248 15.83 -13.91 -5.83
N GLU A 249 16.77 -13.06 -5.66
CA GLU A 249 16.96 -12.29 -4.43
C GLU A 249 15.86 -11.28 -4.19
N TYR A 250 14.77 -11.34 -4.95
CA TYR A 250 13.91 -10.17 -5.08
C TYR A 250 12.59 -10.26 -4.36
N LEU A 251 12.06 -11.44 -4.27
CA LEU A 251 10.83 -11.62 -3.53
C LEU A 251 11.02 -12.75 -2.57
N HIS A 252 11.47 -12.38 -1.41
CA HIS A 252 11.48 -13.36 -0.34
C HIS A 252 10.11 -13.44 0.28
N ALA A 253 9.11 -13.43 -0.44
CA ALA A 253 7.93 -13.90 0.20
C ALA A 253 6.65 -13.20 -0.13
N UNK A 254 5.89 -13.66 -0.82
CA UNK A 254 5.00 -13.65 -0.64
C UNK A 254 4.69 -14.40 0.13
N ARG A 255 4.75 -14.31 1.12
CA ARG A 255 4.26 -15.16 2.15
C ARG A 255 2.79 -14.89 2.36
N ILE A 256 2.01 -15.86 2.02
CA ILE A 256 0.61 -15.80 2.38
C ILE A 256 0.51 -16.25 3.82
N ASP A 257 0.25 -15.31 4.70
CA ASP A 257 0.16 -15.63 6.12
C ASP A 257 -1.29 -15.80 6.50
N GLU A 258 -1.67 -17.05 6.71
CA GLU A 258 -3.03 -17.38 7.11
C GLU A 258 -3.29 -17.11 8.58
N GLN A 259 -2.28 -16.79 9.34
CA GLN A 259 -2.45 -16.61 10.77
C GLN A 259 -3.02 -15.27 11.18
N LEU A 260 -3.04 -14.34 10.26
CA LEU A 260 -3.50 -13.00 10.64
C LEU A 260 -5.00 -12.87 10.80
N THR A 261 -5.74 -13.90 10.40
CA THR A 261 -7.19 -13.86 10.53
C THR A 261 -7.71 -14.38 11.85
N SER A 262 -6.88 -15.03 12.63
CA SER A 262 -7.37 -15.67 13.84
C SER A 262 -7.26 -14.83 15.09
N GLY A 263 -6.71 -13.65 14.97
CA GLY A 263 -6.30 -12.95 16.17
C GLY A 263 -7.26 -11.95 16.71
N HIS A 264 -8.18 -11.52 15.97
CA HIS A 264 -8.93 -10.39 16.48
C HIS A 264 -10.36 -10.38 16.01
N UNK A 265 -10.92 -11.00 16.81
CA UNK A 265 -12.11 -10.91 16.62
C UNK A 265 -12.34 -9.95 17.24
#